data_84c079499f399d50212edabde9fa734f
#
_entry.id   84c079499f399d50212edabde9fa734f
#
_cell.length_a   1.000
_cell.length_b   1.000
_cell.length_c   1.000
_cell.angle_alpha   90.00
_cell.angle_beta   90.00
_cell.angle_gamma   90.00
#
_symmetry.space_group_name_H-M   'P 1'
#
loop_
_entity.id
_entity.type
_entity.pdbx_description
1 polymer ?
#
loop_
_entity_poly.entity_id
_entity_poly.type
_entity_poly.pdbx_seq_one_letter_code
_entity_poly.pdbx_strand_id
1 'polypeptide(L)'
;MEHTSTRIKSVETLLTILEFMKGRESVTITECAEELDLANSTVHKHLSSIKDARLVVQEGTEYRLGLGFLTYGIAVRNLFPIYDLAQDAMDELADETGERIWLKVEENGFEIPIAKRGGQHAIHDHDIG
;
A
#
# COMPACT_ATOMS: atom_id res chain seq x y z
N MET A 1 16.79 0.21 22.82
CA MET A 1 17.25 -0.49 21.76
C MET A 1 17.64 0.36 20.59
N GLU A 2 18.83 0.26 20.24
CA GLU A 2 19.42 1.13 19.25
C GLU A 2 19.34 0.54 17.87
N HIS A 3 18.64 1.20 16.99
CA HIS A 3 18.58 0.75 15.61
C HIS A 3 18.98 1.84 14.63
N THR A 4 19.28 3.03 15.18
CA THR A 4 19.55 4.17 14.31
C THR A 4 20.78 4.00 13.46
N SER A 5 21.80 3.28 13.97
CA SER A 5 23.05 3.10 13.25
C SER A 5 22.90 2.23 12.01
N THR A 6 21.83 1.45 11.90
CA THR A 6 21.61 0.57 10.75
C THR A 6 20.58 1.13 9.77
N ARG A 7 20.02 2.29 10.07
CA ARG A 7 19.01 2.89 9.19
C ARG A 7 19.66 3.75 8.13
N ILE A 8 19.10 3.70 6.95
CA ILE A 8 19.52 4.51 5.82
C ILE A 8 18.54 5.66 5.69
N LYS A 9 19.03 6.87 5.84
CA LYS A 9 18.19 8.06 5.87
C LYS A 9 17.35 8.22 4.60
N SER A 10 17.95 7.98 3.45
CA SER A 10 17.20 8.13 2.19
C SER A 10 16.06 7.13 2.07
N VAL A 11 16.24 5.92 2.61
CA VAL A 11 15.18 4.93 2.60
C VAL A 11 14.05 5.37 3.54
N GLU A 12 14.38 5.89 4.70
CA GLU A 12 13.36 6.40 5.62
C GLU A 12 12.58 7.54 5.00
N THR A 13 13.28 8.45 4.32
CA THR A 13 12.63 9.56 3.63
C THR A 13 11.70 9.05 2.55
N LEU A 14 12.15 8.06 1.77
CA LEU A 14 11.32 7.49 0.72
C LEU A 14 10.03 6.88 1.31
N LEU A 15 10.16 6.12 2.39
CA LEU A 15 9.00 5.51 3.02
C LEU A 15 8.03 6.55 3.54
N THR A 16 8.53 7.66 4.06
CA THR A 16 7.69 8.76 4.50
C THR A 16 6.91 9.37 3.32
N ILE A 17 7.58 9.55 2.19
CA ILE A 17 6.93 10.08 0.99
C ILE A 17 5.85 9.12 0.51
N LEU A 18 6.15 7.83 0.45
CA LEU A 18 5.18 6.84 0.00
C LEU A 18 3.96 6.78 0.92
N GLU A 19 4.19 6.88 2.23
CA GLU A 19 3.09 6.88 3.18
C GLU A 19 2.20 8.10 2.98
N PHE A 20 2.80 9.24 2.68
CA PHE A 20 2.03 10.45 2.39
C PHE A 20 1.18 10.29 1.13
N MET A 21 1.72 9.63 0.11
CA MET A 21 1.01 9.42 -1.15
C MET A 21 -0.11 8.39 -1.05
N LYS A 22 0.00 7.51 -0.09
CA LYS A 22 -0.98 6.45 0.10
C LYS A 22 -2.34 7.05 0.44
N GLY A 23 -3.36 6.64 -0.29
CA GLY A 23 -4.70 7.17 -0.07
C GLY A 23 -5.02 8.45 -0.82
N ARG A 24 -4.05 9.02 -1.52
CA ARG A 24 -4.28 10.19 -2.37
C ARG A 24 -4.28 9.75 -3.83
N GLU A 25 -5.10 10.38 -4.64
CA GLU A 25 -5.10 10.06 -6.07
C GLU A 25 -3.79 10.47 -6.73
N SER A 26 -3.29 11.63 -6.38
CA SER A 26 -2.02 12.12 -6.88
C SER A 26 -1.52 13.23 -5.98
N VAL A 27 -0.23 13.54 -6.11
CA VAL A 27 0.41 14.62 -5.36
C VAL A 27 1.39 15.34 -6.28
N THR A 28 1.67 16.60 -5.96
CA THR A 28 2.75 17.31 -6.63
C THR A 28 3.98 17.26 -5.73
N ILE A 29 5.15 17.52 -6.33
CA ILE A 29 6.39 17.62 -5.55
C ILE A 29 6.25 18.68 -4.48
N THR A 30 5.66 19.82 -4.84
CA THR A 30 5.50 20.93 -3.89
C THR A 30 4.63 20.52 -2.70
N GLU A 31 3.53 19.83 -2.95
CA GLU A 31 2.68 19.35 -1.86
C GLU A 31 3.43 18.45 -0.90
N CYS A 32 4.17 17.47 -1.45
CA CYS A 32 4.96 16.57 -0.62
C CYS A 32 6.00 17.33 0.20
N ALA A 33 6.71 18.23 -0.47
CA ALA A 33 7.78 18.96 0.18
C ALA A 33 7.26 19.81 1.33
N GLU A 34 6.15 20.50 1.11
CA GLU A 34 5.58 21.35 2.15
C GLU A 34 5.03 20.54 3.32
N GLU A 35 4.27 19.51 3.01
CA GLU A 35 3.62 18.71 4.07
C GLU A 35 4.63 17.92 4.88
N LEU A 36 5.71 17.49 4.26
CA LEU A 36 6.70 16.65 4.94
C LEU A 36 7.94 17.42 5.39
N ASP A 37 7.95 18.71 5.16
CA ASP A 37 9.08 19.58 5.50
C ASP A 37 10.37 19.07 4.85
N LEU A 38 10.30 18.85 3.54
CA LEU A 38 11.43 18.39 2.75
C LEU A 38 11.70 19.40 1.65
N ALA A 39 12.94 19.40 1.15
CA ALA A 39 13.27 20.22 -0.03
C ALA A 39 12.62 19.60 -1.27
N ASN A 40 12.20 20.44 -2.20
CA ASN A 40 11.64 19.98 -3.47
C ASN A 40 12.60 19.04 -4.19
N SER A 41 13.90 19.37 -4.17
CA SER A 41 14.90 18.53 -4.83
C SER A 41 14.99 17.15 -4.20
N THR A 42 14.81 17.07 -2.89
CA THR A 42 14.82 15.78 -2.18
C THR A 42 13.65 14.92 -2.62
N VAL A 43 12.45 15.50 -2.67
CA VAL A 43 11.26 14.77 -3.12
C VAL A 43 11.44 14.31 -4.56
N HIS A 44 11.89 15.21 -5.43
CA HIS A 44 12.10 14.91 -6.84
C HIS A 44 13.06 13.73 -7.03
N LYS A 45 14.20 13.77 -6.32
CA LYS A 45 15.20 12.70 -6.45
C LYS A 45 14.66 11.36 -6.01
N HIS A 46 13.91 11.34 -4.93
CA HIS A 46 13.34 10.09 -4.43
C HIS A 46 12.30 9.52 -5.41
N LEU A 47 11.38 10.35 -5.88
CA LEU A 47 10.35 9.89 -6.80
C LEU A 47 10.96 9.46 -8.14
N SER A 48 11.94 10.21 -8.64
CA SER A 48 12.62 9.84 -9.89
C SER A 48 13.33 8.50 -9.77
N SER A 49 13.90 8.22 -8.60
CA SER A 49 14.64 6.99 -8.38
C SER A 49 13.78 5.75 -8.49
N ILE A 50 12.51 5.85 -8.13
CA ILE A 50 11.62 4.68 -8.12
C ILE A 50 10.65 4.67 -9.29
N LYS A 51 10.68 5.71 -10.12
CA LYS A 51 9.77 5.79 -11.28
C LYS A 51 10.04 4.67 -12.28
N ASP A 52 11.30 4.37 -12.53
CA ASP A 52 11.67 3.31 -13.47
C ASP A 52 11.25 1.93 -12.98
N ALA A 53 11.12 1.76 -11.68
CA ALA A 53 10.63 0.51 -11.09
C ALA A 53 9.11 0.43 -11.12
N ARG A 54 8.45 1.44 -11.68
CA ARG A 54 6.99 1.51 -11.79
C ARG A 54 6.26 1.57 -10.45
N LEU A 55 6.99 1.98 -9.43
CA LEU A 55 6.38 2.19 -8.11
C LEU A 55 5.68 3.53 -8.04
N VAL A 56 6.06 4.46 -8.92
CA VAL A 56 5.44 5.77 -9.02
C VAL A 56 5.25 6.08 -10.49
N VAL A 57 4.13 6.71 -10.81
CA VAL A 57 3.80 7.15 -12.16
C VAL A 57 3.67 8.66 -12.15
N GLN A 58 4.28 9.30 -13.13
CA GLN A 58 4.19 10.75 -13.30
C GLN A 58 3.26 11.07 -14.46
N GLU A 59 2.32 11.97 -14.20
CA GLU A 59 1.40 12.46 -15.22
C GLU A 59 1.42 13.98 -15.13
N GLY A 60 2.15 14.61 -16.05
CA GLY A 60 2.36 16.07 -15.97
C GLY A 60 3.18 16.41 -14.75
N THR A 61 2.65 17.25 -13.89
CA THR A 61 3.33 17.66 -12.66
C THR A 61 2.90 16.81 -11.47
N GLU A 62 2.03 15.82 -11.68
CA GLU A 62 1.50 15.02 -10.59
C GLU A 62 2.08 13.62 -10.59
N TYR A 63 2.21 13.06 -9.40
CA TYR A 63 2.74 11.73 -9.18
C TYR A 63 1.72 10.92 -8.40
N ARG A 64 1.60 9.65 -8.71
CA ARG A 64 0.76 8.73 -7.95
C ARG A 64 1.48 7.42 -7.74
N LEU A 65 1.01 6.65 -6.77
CA LEU A 65 1.53 5.31 -6.57
C LEU A 65 1.21 4.46 -7.79
N GLY A 66 2.17 3.66 -8.20
CA GLY A 66 2.06 2.86 -9.41
C GLY A 66 1.70 1.42 -9.14
N LEU A 67 1.24 0.75 -10.20
CA LEU A 67 0.87 -0.65 -10.12
C LEU A 67 2.05 -1.58 -9.84
N GLY A 68 3.28 -1.05 -9.91
CA GLY A 68 4.45 -1.84 -9.53
C GLY A 68 4.37 -2.36 -8.10
N PHE A 69 3.71 -1.64 -7.21
CA PHE A 69 3.51 -2.12 -5.85
C PHE A 69 2.66 -3.38 -5.80
N LEU A 70 1.72 -3.50 -6.73
CA LEU A 70 0.84 -4.66 -6.75
C LEU A 70 1.61 -5.94 -7.06
N THR A 71 2.63 -5.85 -7.92
CA THR A 71 3.42 -7.03 -8.26
C THR A 71 4.15 -7.57 -7.02
N TYR A 72 4.69 -6.68 -6.20
CA TYR A 72 5.29 -7.09 -4.93
C TYR A 72 4.24 -7.66 -3.99
N GLY A 73 3.10 -6.99 -3.88
CA GLY A 73 2.04 -7.44 -3.00
C GLY A 73 1.54 -8.82 -3.35
N ILE A 74 1.31 -9.07 -4.64
CA ILE A 74 0.85 -10.39 -5.10
C ILE A 74 1.91 -11.46 -4.82
N ALA A 75 3.18 -11.16 -5.10
CA ALA A 75 4.26 -12.10 -4.86
C ALA A 75 4.31 -12.50 -3.38
N VAL A 76 4.18 -11.54 -2.48
CA VAL A 76 4.19 -11.81 -1.05
C VAL A 76 2.94 -12.59 -0.63
N ARG A 77 1.78 -12.19 -1.13
CA ARG A 77 0.53 -12.88 -0.79
C ARG A 77 0.57 -14.35 -1.19
N ASN A 78 1.22 -14.64 -2.30
CA ASN A 78 1.33 -16.02 -2.78
C ASN A 78 2.21 -16.90 -1.90
N LEU A 79 2.93 -16.32 -0.95
CA LEU A 79 3.67 -17.09 0.04
C LEU A 79 2.75 -17.69 1.11
N PHE A 80 1.49 -17.29 1.13
CA PHE A 80 0.53 -17.71 2.14
C PHE A 80 -0.53 -18.60 1.51
N PRO A 81 -0.41 -19.94 1.65
CA PRO A 81 -1.38 -20.87 1.04
C PRO A 81 -2.81 -20.62 1.50
N ILE A 82 -2.98 -20.06 2.69
CA ILE A 82 -4.31 -19.78 3.22
C ILE A 82 -5.11 -18.85 2.28
N TYR A 83 -4.43 -18.02 1.51
CA TYR A 83 -5.12 -17.14 0.58
C TYR A 83 -5.98 -17.95 -0.41
N ASP A 84 -5.37 -18.94 -1.05
CA ASP A 84 -6.10 -19.78 -2.01
C ASP A 84 -7.09 -20.71 -1.33
N LEU A 85 -6.69 -21.26 -0.21
CA LEU A 85 -7.53 -22.24 0.50
C LEU A 85 -8.81 -21.62 1.05
N ALA A 86 -8.80 -20.35 1.35
CA ALA A 86 -9.95 -19.69 1.97
C ALA A 86 -10.96 -19.12 0.97
N GLN A 87 -10.64 -19.10 -0.33
CA GLN A 87 -11.48 -18.41 -1.31
C GLN A 87 -12.93 -18.90 -1.32
N ASP A 88 -13.11 -20.23 -1.42
CA ASP A 88 -14.46 -20.79 -1.49
C ASP A 88 -15.24 -20.53 -0.20
N ALA A 89 -14.58 -20.69 0.94
CA ALA A 89 -15.23 -20.46 2.24
C ALA A 89 -15.66 -18.99 2.38
N MET A 90 -14.81 -18.09 1.92
CA MET A 90 -15.15 -16.66 1.97
C MET A 90 -16.33 -16.33 1.08
N ASP A 91 -16.36 -16.91 -0.13
CA ASP A 91 -17.45 -16.67 -1.06
C ASP A 91 -18.78 -17.20 -0.49
N GLU A 92 -18.75 -18.39 0.06
CA GLU A 92 -19.95 -18.96 0.68
C GLU A 92 -20.45 -18.09 1.83
N LEU A 93 -19.53 -17.67 2.68
CA LEU A 93 -19.89 -16.90 3.86
C LEU A 93 -20.46 -15.53 3.46
N ALA A 94 -19.88 -14.90 2.46
CA ALA A 94 -20.38 -13.62 1.96
C ALA A 94 -21.77 -13.78 1.36
N ASP A 95 -21.99 -14.84 0.62
CA ASP A 95 -23.30 -15.11 -0.01
C ASP A 95 -24.35 -15.39 1.05
N GLU A 96 -24.03 -16.19 2.05
CA GLU A 96 -24.99 -16.56 3.07
C GLU A 96 -25.36 -15.41 4.00
N THR A 97 -24.40 -14.58 4.34
CA THR A 97 -24.62 -13.53 5.34
C THR A 97 -24.95 -12.18 4.73
N GLY A 98 -24.57 -11.93 3.47
CA GLY A 98 -24.66 -10.62 2.87
C GLY A 98 -23.68 -9.63 3.48
N GLU A 99 -22.73 -10.09 4.26
CA GLU A 99 -21.81 -9.26 5.00
C GLU A 99 -20.44 -9.20 4.31
N ARG A 100 -19.62 -8.26 4.77
CA ARG A 100 -18.25 -8.14 4.29
C ARG A 100 -17.38 -9.13 5.07
N ILE A 101 -16.61 -9.93 4.32
CA ILE A 101 -15.76 -10.97 4.89
C ILE A 101 -14.32 -10.59 4.62
N TRP A 102 -13.49 -10.69 5.65
CA TRP A 102 -12.07 -10.42 5.55
C TRP A 102 -11.27 -11.66 5.89
N LEU A 103 -10.17 -11.86 5.17
CA LEU A 103 -9.14 -12.83 5.55
C LEU A 103 -7.96 -12.04 6.04
N LYS A 104 -7.60 -12.23 7.29
CA LYS A 104 -6.47 -11.54 7.90
C LYS A 104 -5.46 -12.55 8.38
N VAL A 105 -4.19 -12.16 8.28
CA VAL A 105 -3.07 -12.99 8.73
C VAL A 105 -2.25 -12.18 9.71
N GLU A 106 -1.81 -12.82 10.77
CA GLU A 106 -0.97 -12.15 11.75
C GLU A 106 0.48 -12.16 11.25
N GLU A 107 1.12 -11.01 11.30
CA GLU A 107 2.53 -10.88 10.93
C GLU A 107 3.17 -9.85 11.85
N ASN A 108 4.17 -10.27 12.60
CA ASN A 108 4.89 -9.42 13.54
C ASN A 108 3.98 -8.68 14.52
N GLY A 109 2.93 -9.34 14.97
CA GLY A 109 1.99 -8.76 15.92
C GLY A 109 0.90 -7.90 15.32
N PHE A 110 0.84 -7.80 14.00
CA PHE A 110 -0.19 -7.04 13.31
C PHE A 110 -1.11 -7.95 12.53
N GLU A 111 -2.39 -7.63 12.50
CA GLU A 111 -3.34 -8.30 11.64
C GLU A 111 -3.30 -7.62 10.28
N ILE A 112 -2.93 -8.38 9.26
CA ILE A 112 -2.81 -7.86 7.91
C ILE A 112 -3.93 -8.45 7.05
N PRO A 113 -4.84 -7.64 6.52
CA PRO A 113 -5.87 -8.15 5.62
C PRO A 113 -5.25 -8.50 4.27
N ILE A 114 -5.47 -9.72 3.81
CA ILE A 114 -4.91 -10.17 2.53
C ILE A 114 -5.97 -10.50 1.49
N ALA A 115 -7.24 -10.55 1.91
CA ALA A 115 -8.35 -10.74 0.97
C ALA A 115 -9.63 -10.24 1.62
N LYS A 116 -10.56 -9.86 0.77
CA LYS A 116 -11.90 -9.50 1.24
C LYS A 116 -12.93 -9.90 0.20
N ARG A 117 -14.17 -10.11 0.68
CA ARG A 117 -15.33 -10.25 -0.18
C ARG A 117 -16.38 -9.30 0.34
N GLY A 118 -16.88 -8.45 -0.54
CA GLY A 118 -17.91 -7.51 -0.16
C GLY A 118 -19.25 -8.19 -0.16
N GLY A 119 -19.99 -8.10 0.94
CA GLY A 119 -21.34 -8.58 0.97
C GLY A 119 -22.26 -7.58 0.29
N GLN A 120 -23.48 -8.03 -0.01
CA GLN A 120 -24.46 -7.18 -0.68
C GLN A 120 -24.87 -5.98 0.18
N HIS A 121 -24.69 -6.10 1.48
CA HIS A 121 -25.07 -5.05 2.42
C HIS A 121 -23.89 -4.16 2.85
N ALA A 122 -22.70 -4.40 2.29
CA ALA A 122 -21.55 -3.59 2.59
C ALA A 122 -21.72 -2.22 1.95
N ILE A 123 -21.60 -1.17 2.75
CA ILE A 123 -21.89 0.19 2.29
C ILE A 123 -20.72 0.81 1.56
N HIS A 124 -19.56 0.73 2.09
CA HIS A 124 -18.36 1.25 1.44
C HIS A 124 -17.18 0.37 1.68
N ASP A 125 -16.39 0.28 0.66
CA ASP A 125 -15.25 -0.55 0.66
C ASP A 125 -14.02 0.32 0.59
N HIS A 126 -13.70 0.88 1.73
CA HIS A 126 -12.44 1.60 1.79
C HIS A 126 -11.40 0.65 2.29
N ASP A 127 -10.59 0.25 1.39
CA ASP A 127 -9.27 -0.22 1.70
C ASP A 127 -9.09 -1.56 2.33
N ILE A 128 -8.40 -2.28 1.58
CA ILE A 128 -7.54 -3.29 2.14
C ILE A 128 -6.24 -2.58 2.42
N GLY A 129 -6.02 -2.09 3.48
CA GLY A 129 -4.80 -1.50 3.56
C GLY A 129 -4.28 -0.63 4.45
#